data_24ed2c4b8c0f7bc91b2563e24d1fb7e7
#
_entry.id   24ed2c4b8c0f7bc91b2563e24d1fb7e7
#
_cell.length_a   1.000
_cell.length_b   1.000
_cell.length_c   1.000
_cell.angle_alpha   90.00
_cell.angle_beta   90.00
_cell.angle_gamma   90.00
#
_symmetry.space_group_name_H-M   'P 1'
#
loop_
_entity.id
_entity.type
_entity.pdbx_description
1 polymer ?
#
loop_
_entity_poly.entity_id
_entity_poly.type
_entity_poly.pdbx_seq_one_letter_code
_entity_poly.pdbx_strand_id
1 'polypeptide(L)'
;MKSVNRRQSLRMLGAALLAGCLMTGGRAQTQGSDVKPVNKSSREKIAERHLPNVTLTTQDGRKVKFYDDLIKDKIVMLNFFYAKCDGICPGTTANLVKVQKLLGDHVGRDVFMYSITLKPEQDTPAVLKKYAEAYKVGPGWTFLTGDPKDIELLRQSLGFTNPDPALDAVKSQHIGMLRYGNEPRQWWAGCPGLAHASYIVKSFGWAVGLPKAGKEAGQ
;
A
#
# COMPACT_ATOMS: atom_id res chain seq x y z
N MET A 1 3.03 -45.12 61.56
CA MET A 1 2.90 -45.30 63.07
C MET A 1 2.25 -44.05 63.60
N LYS A 2 1.13 -44.24 64.30
CA LYS A 2 0.49 -43.41 65.32
C LYS A 2 -0.05 -42.07 64.83
N SER A 3 -1.36 -41.92 64.56
CA SER A 3 -2.58 -41.99 65.49
C SER A 3 -2.64 -40.74 66.34
N VAL A 4 -3.78 -40.10 66.15
CA VAL A 4 -4.90 -39.96 67.11
C VAL A 4 -5.12 -38.55 67.63
N ASN A 5 -6.26 -37.98 67.27
CA ASN A 5 -7.44 -37.70 68.02
C ASN A 5 -7.41 -36.38 68.84
N ARG A 6 -8.41 -35.61 69.00
CA ARG A 6 -9.80 -35.69 69.42
C ARG A 6 -10.32 -34.27 69.64
N ARG A 7 -11.52 -34.04 69.17
CA ARG A 7 -12.71 -33.45 69.80
C ARG A 7 -12.54 -32.51 71.03
N GLN A 8 -13.17 -31.33 70.90
CA GLN A 8 -14.32 -30.93 71.76
C GLN A 8 -14.60 -29.45 71.47
N SER A 9 -15.75 -29.15 70.91
CA SER A 9 -16.99 -28.71 71.57
C SER A 9 -16.80 -27.64 72.64
N LEU A 10 -17.29 -26.40 72.38
CA LEU A 10 -18.27 -25.79 73.27
C LEU A 10 -18.89 -24.52 72.65
N ARG A 11 -20.19 -24.46 72.88
CA ARG A 11 -21.18 -23.44 72.53
C ARG A 11 -20.87 -22.08 73.20
N MET A 12 -21.32 -20.98 72.57
CA MET A 12 -22.23 -19.97 73.19
C MET A 12 -22.48 -18.90 72.14
N LEU A 13 -23.64 -18.76 71.71
CA LEU A 13 -24.64 -17.69 71.85
C LEU A 13 -24.18 -16.26 71.68
N GLY A 14 -24.78 -15.60 70.68
CA GLY A 14 -25.38 -14.31 70.93
C GLY A 14 -24.87 -13.16 70.01
N ALA A 15 -25.74 -12.70 69.21
CA ALA A 15 -26.13 -11.37 68.91
C ALA A 15 -26.23 -11.10 67.41
N ALA A 16 -27.43 -10.95 66.96
CA ALA A 16 -27.81 -10.41 65.67
C ALA A 16 -27.41 -8.93 65.58
N LEU A 17 -26.70 -8.58 64.52
CA LEU A 17 -26.65 -7.23 64.00
C LEU A 17 -26.85 -7.27 62.49
N LEU A 18 -28.00 -6.84 62.07
CA LEU A 18 -28.37 -6.51 60.71
C LEU A 18 -27.43 -5.38 60.26
N ALA A 19 -26.51 -5.67 59.36
CA ALA A 19 -25.78 -4.65 58.59
C ALA A 19 -26.05 -4.93 57.13
N GLY A 20 -26.70 -3.96 56.49
CA GLY A 20 -27.13 -4.01 55.10
C GLY A 20 -25.97 -4.24 54.13
N CYS A 21 -26.14 -5.22 53.32
CA CYS A 21 -25.26 -5.48 52.18
C CYS A 21 -25.60 -4.50 51.09
N LEU A 22 -24.91 -3.36 51.07
CA LEU A 22 -24.83 -2.48 49.91
C LEU A 22 -24.08 -3.26 48.81
N MET A 23 -24.82 -3.80 47.86
CA MET A 23 -24.29 -4.33 46.63
C MET A 23 -23.67 -3.16 45.81
N THR A 24 -22.41 -2.85 46.02
CA THR A 24 -21.64 -2.08 45.07
C THR A 24 -21.40 -2.93 43.83
N GLY A 25 -22.26 -2.71 42.83
CA GLY A 25 -22.06 -3.29 41.50
C GLY A 25 -20.69 -2.87 40.97
N GLY A 26 -19.73 -3.74 41.09
CA GLY A 26 -18.44 -3.63 40.40
C GLY A 26 -18.68 -3.62 38.92
N ARG A 27 -18.73 -2.41 38.34
CA ARG A 27 -18.72 -2.20 36.92
C ARG A 27 -17.34 -2.65 36.43
N ALA A 28 -17.29 -3.82 35.81
CA ALA A 28 -16.11 -4.26 35.11
C ALA A 28 -15.77 -3.19 34.06
N GLN A 29 -14.77 -2.39 34.35
CA GLN A 29 -14.16 -1.52 33.35
C GLN A 29 -13.43 -2.43 32.38
N THR A 30 -14.04 -2.68 31.23
CA THR A 30 -13.33 -3.14 30.05
C THR A 30 -12.23 -2.10 29.78
N GLN A 31 -11.00 -2.42 30.13
CA GLN A 31 -9.83 -1.71 29.63
C GLN A 31 -9.85 -1.86 28.13
N GLY A 32 -10.44 -0.87 27.43
CA GLY A 32 -10.20 -0.67 26.04
C GLY A 32 -8.68 -0.56 25.89
N SER A 33 -8.10 -1.39 25.07
CA SER A 33 -6.71 -1.26 24.67
C SER A 33 -6.57 0.12 24.02
N ASP A 34 -6.08 1.09 24.77
CA ASP A 34 -5.60 2.37 24.26
C ASP A 34 -4.40 2.07 23.36
N VAL A 35 -4.69 1.68 22.12
CA VAL A 35 -3.71 1.75 21.04
C VAL A 35 -3.41 3.22 20.88
N LYS A 36 -2.32 3.67 21.51
CA LYS A 36 -1.80 5.02 21.34
C LYS A 36 -1.75 5.29 19.84
N PRO A 37 -2.33 6.40 19.36
CA PRO A 37 -2.26 6.74 17.94
C PRO A 37 -0.80 6.75 17.53
N VAL A 38 -0.45 5.94 16.53
CA VAL A 38 0.90 5.92 15.94
C VAL A 38 1.25 7.37 15.64
N ASN A 39 2.34 7.85 16.23
CA ASN A 39 2.75 9.24 16.18
C ASN A 39 2.77 9.70 14.71
N LYS A 40 1.81 10.56 14.30
CA LYS A 40 1.73 11.12 12.94
C LYS A 40 3.10 11.57 12.42
N SER A 41 3.93 12.11 13.32
CA SER A 41 5.27 12.56 12.99
C SER A 41 6.20 11.46 12.48
N SER A 42 6.06 10.21 12.92
CA SER A 42 6.89 9.09 12.43
C SER A 42 6.45 8.63 11.05
N ARG A 43 5.14 8.53 10.80
CA ARG A 43 4.59 8.21 9.48
C ARG A 43 4.94 9.30 8.45
N GLU A 44 4.78 10.56 8.82
CA GLU A 44 5.14 11.70 7.98
C GLU A 44 6.64 11.70 7.65
N LYS A 45 7.52 11.49 8.62
CA LYS A 45 8.98 11.39 8.39
C LYS A 45 9.36 10.23 7.47
N ILE A 46 8.69 9.07 7.60
CA ILE A 46 8.90 7.93 6.70
C ILE A 46 8.42 8.28 5.30
N ALA A 47 7.24 8.90 5.17
CA ALA A 47 6.71 9.33 3.90
C ALA A 47 7.63 10.36 3.22
N GLU A 48 8.06 11.41 3.92
CA GLU A 48 8.99 12.41 3.40
C GLU A 48 10.31 11.79 2.90
N ARG A 49 10.80 10.76 3.58
CA ARG A 49 12.07 10.10 3.23
C ARG A 49 11.97 9.18 2.02
N HIS A 50 10.85 8.48 1.87
CA HIS A 50 10.68 7.43 0.87
C HIS A 50 9.64 7.74 -0.21
N LEU A 51 8.78 8.74 0.04
CA LEU A 51 7.68 9.13 -0.84
C LEU A 51 7.66 10.66 -1.00
N PRO A 52 8.68 11.25 -1.63
CA PRO A 52 8.81 12.71 -1.72
C PRO A 52 7.61 13.33 -2.43
N ASN A 53 7.07 14.41 -1.86
CA ASN A 53 5.85 15.04 -2.32
C ASN A 53 6.08 16.05 -3.45
N VAL A 54 6.73 15.59 -4.51
CA VAL A 54 7.03 16.40 -5.71
C VAL A 54 5.77 16.71 -6.51
N THR A 55 5.85 17.70 -7.40
CA THR A 55 4.74 18.05 -8.29
C THR A 55 4.91 17.37 -9.65
N LEU A 56 3.93 16.53 -10.00
CA LEU A 56 3.84 15.87 -11.30
C LEU A 56 2.72 16.45 -12.16
N THR A 57 2.74 16.09 -13.45
CA THR A 57 1.68 16.42 -14.41
C THR A 57 1.12 15.14 -15.00
N THR A 58 -0.19 14.99 -14.97
CA THR A 58 -0.88 13.83 -15.57
C THR A 58 -0.92 13.93 -17.10
N GLN A 59 -1.25 12.84 -17.79
CA GLN A 59 -1.50 12.83 -19.24
C GLN A 59 -2.61 13.79 -19.68
N ASP A 60 -3.48 14.22 -18.76
CA ASP A 60 -4.53 15.20 -19.03
C ASP A 60 -4.14 16.64 -18.65
N GLY A 61 -2.87 16.87 -18.32
CA GLY A 61 -2.32 18.19 -18.02
C GLY A 61 -2.58 18.68 -16.60
N ARG A 62 -3.19 17.89 -15.71
CA ARG A 62 -3.42 18.30 -14.32
C ARG A 62 -2.13 18.21 -13.50
N LYS A 63 -1.87 19.23 -12.70
CA LYS A 63 -0.81 19.21 -11.68
C LYS A 63 -1.29 18.45 -10.46
N VAL A 64 -0.46 17.56 -9.95
CA VAL A 64 -0.74 16.71 -8.78
C VAL A 64 0.49 16.60 -7.90
N LYS A 65 0.28 16.49 -6.58
CA LYS A 65 1.34 16.20 -5.61
C LYS A 65 1.48 14.68 -5.46
N PHE A 66 2.69 14.17 -5.61
CA PHE A 66 2.92 12.74 -5.64
C PHE A 66 2.40 12.04 -4.37
N TYR A 67 2.82 12.49 -3.20
CA TYR A 67 2.36 11.85 -1.97
C TYR A 67 0.91 12.20 -1.66
N ASP A 68 0.57 13.49 -1.58
CA ASP A 68 -0.75 13.91 -1.08
C ASP A 68 -1.90 13.47 -1.98
N ASP A 69 -1.73 13.58 -3.32
CA ASP A 69 -2.82 13.32 -4.26
C ASP A 69 -2.83 11.87 -4.78
N LEU A 70 -1.66 11.21 -4.87
CA LEU A 70 -1.57 9.92 -5.56
C LEU A 70 -1.34 8.74 -4.62
N ILE A 71 -0.67 8.94 -3.47
CA ILE A 71 -0.21 7.84 -2.61
C ILE A 71 -0.96 7.77 -1.28
N LYS A 72 -1.12 8.91 -0.62
CA LYS A 72 -1.70 9.00 0.72
C LYS A 72 -3.08 8.34 0.79
N ASP A 73 -3.25 7.47 1.77
CA ASP A 73 -4.49 6.73 2.04
C ASP A 73 -4.97 5.83 0.89
N LYS A 74 -4.05 5.40 0.00
CA LYS A 74 -4.37 4.58 -1.17
C LYS A 74 -3.61 3.26 -1.23
N ILE A 75 -4.15 2.34 -2.01
CA ILE A 75 -3.45 1.16 -2.52
C ILE A 75 -3.00 1.48 -3.94
N VAL A 76 -1.71 1.36 -4.19
CA VAL A 76 -1.12 1.82 -5.45
C VAL A 76 -0.22 0.76 -6.09
N MET A 77 -0.11 0.83 -7.42
CA MET A 77 0.88 0.11 -8.22
C MET A 77 1.63 1.10 -9.09
N LEU A 78 2.96 1.09 -9.01
CA LEU A 78 3.86 2.05 -9.62
C LEU A 78 4.85 1.36 -10.55
N ASN A 79 5.12 1.96 -11.70
CA ASN A 79 6.27 1.61 -12.54
C ASN A 79 6.86 2.84 -13.20
N PHE A 80 8.13 2.72 -13.60
CA PHE A 80 8.78 3.69 -14.48
C PHE A 80 8.86 3.16 -15.91
N PHE A 81 8.75 4.07 -16.88
CA PHE A 81 8.77 3.74 -18.31
C PHE A 81 9.20 4.98 -19.12
N TYR A 82 9.21 4.90 -20.43
CA TYR A 82 9.16 6.04 -21.35
C TYR A 82 8.51 5.61 -22.68
N ALA A 83 7.83 6.56 -23.33
CA ALA A 83 6.92 6.26 -24.45
C ALA A 83 7.63 5.68 -25.68
N LYS A 84 8.84 6.18 -26.00
CA LYS A 84 9.63 5.72 -27.15
C LYS A 84 10.71 4.71 -26.72
N CYS A 85 10.30 3.67 -26.01
CA CYS A 85 11.20 2.61 -25.54
C CYS A 85 11.20 1.45 -26.53
N ASP A 86 12.36 1.01 -26.96
CA ASP A 86 12.51 -0.17 -27.83
C ASP A 86 12.77 -1.44 -27.03
N GLY A 87 12.87 -1.32 -25.69
CA GLY A 87 13.18 -2.42 -24.77
C GLY A 87 11.95 -2.99 -24.10
N ILE A 88 11.99 -3.01 -22.76
CA ILE A 88 11.01 -3.72 -21.94
C ILE A 88 9.68 -2.97 -21.75
N CYS A 89 9.62 -1.64 -21.95
CA CYS A 89 8.42 -0.85 -21.65
C CYS A 89 7.19 -1.29 -22.42
N PRO A 90 7.24 -1.54 -23.75
CA PRO A 90 6.08 -2.03 -24.50
C PRO A 90 5.51 -3.33 -23.93
N GLY A 91 6.39 -4.29 -23.64
CA GLY A 91 6.00 -5.58 -23.02
C GLY A 91 5.41 -5.42 -21.63
N THR A 92 6.03 -4.58 -20.80
CA THR A 92 5.55 -4.28 -19.45
C THR A 92 4.17 -3.60 -19.50
N THR A 93 3.99 -2.60 -20.36
CA THR A 93 2.70 -1.90 -20.48
C THR A 93 1.60 -2.84 -20.97
N ALA A 94 1.87 -3.64 -22.02
CA ALA A 94 0.92 -4.64 -22.50
C ALA A 94 0.56 -5.68 -21.43
N ASN A 95 1.51 -6.07 -20.58
CA ASN A 95 1.27 -6.98 -19.47
C ASN A 95 0.45 -6.31 -18.36
N LEU A 96 0.72 -5.04 -18.04
CA LEU A 96 -0.04 -4.28 -17.05
C LEU A 96 -1.49 -4.02 -17.50
N VAL A 97 -1.77 -3.93 -18.80
CA VAL A 97 -3.15 -3.92 -19.31
C VAL A 97 -3.88 -5.22 -18.96
N LYS A 98 -3.19 -6.38 -19.02
CA LYS A 98 -3.77 -7.65 -18.57
C LYS A 98 -3.99 -7.66 -17.06
N VAL A 99 -3.03 -7.12 -16.29
CA VAL A 99 -3.16 -6.95 -14.83
C VAL A 99 -4.35 -6.06 -14.50
N GLN A 100 -4.52 -4.92 -15.16
CA GLN A 100 -5.66 -4.03 -14.99
C GLN A 100 -6.99 -4.76 -15.22
N LYS A 101 -7.09 -5.54 -16.29
CA LYS A 101 -8.29 -6.33 -16.59
C LYS A 101 -8.57 -7.40 -15.52
N LEU A 102 -7.54 -8.07 -15.01
CA LEU A 102 -7.69 -9.07 -13.95
C LEU A 102 -8.06 -8.47 -12.60
N LEU A 103 -7.64 -7.23 -12.31
CA LEU A 103 -8.05 -6.48 -11.11
C LEU A 103 -9.48 -5.93 -11.25
N GLY A 104 -9.99 -5.78 -12.48
CA GLY A 104 -11.36 -5.34 -12.77
C GLY A 104 -11.73 -4.03 -12.07
N ASP A 105 -12.90 -4.01 -11.48
CA ASP A 105 -13.50 -2.83 -10.83
C ASP A 105 -12.76 -2.32 -9.59
N HIS A 106 -11.74 -3.04 -9.13
CA HIS A 106 -10.85 -2.52 -8.09
C HIS A 106 -10.01 -1.34 -8.59
N VAL A 107 -9.64 -1.33 -9.88
CA VAL A 107 -8.81 -0.26 -10.45
C VAL A 107 -9.63 1.01 -10.65
N GLY A 108 -9.20 2.10 -10.03
CA GLY A 108 -9.90 3.38 -10.02
C GLY A 108 -10.85 3.57 -8.84
N ARG A 109 -11.12 2.52 -8.07
CA ARG A 109 -11.92 2.57 -6.83
C ARG A 109 -11.05 2.31 -5.60
N ASP A 110 -10.45 1.15 -5.52
CA ASP A 110 -9.65 0.68 -4.38
C ASP A 110 -8.15 0.70 -4.67
N VAL A 111 -7.79 0.53 -5.93
CA VAL A 111 -6.43 0.43 -6.44
C VAL A 111 -6.19 1.48 -7.51
N PHE A 112 -5.05 2.15 -7.44
CA PHE A 112 -4.65 3.15 -8.43
C PHE A 112 -3.31 2.76 -9.05
N MET A 113 -3.25 2.82 -10.38
CA MET A 113 -2.03 2.49 -11.13
C MET A 113 -1.39 3.77 -11.64
N TYR A 114 -0.07 3.87 -11.51
CA TYR A 114 0.70 5.04 -11.97
C TYR A 114 1.93 4.60 -12.73
N SER A 115 2.09 5.14 -13.95
CA SER A 115 3.29 5.00 -14.76
C SER A 115 3.99 6.34 -14.85
N ILE A 116 5.23 6.42 -14.37
CA ILE A 116 6.01 7.66 -14.29
C ILE A 116 7.09 7.61 -15.39
N THR A 117 7.18 8.67 -16.20
CA THR A 117 8.18 8.67 -17.26
C THR A 117 9.61 8.86 -16.73
N LEU A 118 10.58 8.23 -17.38
CA LEU A 118 12.01 8.45 -17.19
C LEU A 118 12.59 9.53 -18.11
N LYS A 119 11.79 9.99 -19.12
CA LYS A 119 12.21 10.97 -20.11
C LYS A 119 11.20 12.12 -20.21
N PRO A 120 11.01 12.90 -19.12
CA PRO A 120 10.01 13.95 -19.08
C PRO A 120 10.19 15.04 -20.15
N GLU A 121 11.40 15.24 -20.64
CA GLU A 121 11.73 16.16 -21.73
C GLU A 121 11.13 15.72 -23.08
N GLN A 122 10.83 14.44 -23.26
CA GLN A 122 10.24 13.87 -24.48
C GLN A 122 8.78 13.49 -24.29
N ASP A 123 8.44 13.03 -23.09
CA ASP A 123 7.14 12.49 -22.75
C ASP A 123 6.23 13.59 -22.17
N THR A 124 5.80 14.51 -23.04
CA THR A 124 4.82 15.53 -22.69
C THR A 124 3.45 14.89 -22.33
N PRO A 125 2.55 15.60 -21.65
CA PRO A 125 1.19 15.09 -21.38
C PRO A 125 0.49 14.55 -22.63
N ALA A 126 0.60 15.25 -23.76
CA ALA A 126 0.00 14.82 -25.03
C ALA A 126 0.59 13.51 -25.56
N VAL A 127 1.92 13.31 -25.40
CA VAL A 127 2.60 12.05 -25.76
C VAL A 127 2.13 10.93 -24.88
N LEU A 128 2.05 11.17 -23.56
CA LEU A 128 1.57 10.18 -22.58
C LEU A 128 0.12 9.79 -22.82
N LYS A 129 -0.72 10.74 -23.18
CA LYS A 129 -2.13 10.49 -23.53
C LYS A 129 -2.26 9.56 -24.73
N LYS A 130 -1.56 9.88 -25.81
CA LYS A 130 -1.52 9.03 -27.02
C LYS A 130 -0.98 7.64 -26.72
N TYR A 131 0.01 7.53 -25.85
CA TYR A 131 0.57 6.24 -25.42
C TYR A 131 -0.49 5.42 -24.67
N ALA A 132 -1.17 6.01 -23.70
CA ALA A 132 -2.24 5.35 -22.95
C ALA A 132 -3.39 4.87 -23.86
N GLU A 133 -3.80 5.71 -24.82
CA GLU A 133 -4.81 5.38 -25.83
C GLU A 133 -4.39 4.22 -26.73
N ALA A 134 -3.14 4.21 -27.20
CA ALA A 134 -2.60 3.14 -28.05
C ALA A 134 -2.62 1.77 -27.36
N TYR A 135 -2.39 1.73 -26.05
CA TYR A 135 -2.46 0.52 -25.25
C TYR A 135 -3.87 0.21 -24.72
N LYS A 136 -4.87 1.06 -25.02
CA LYS A 136 -6.25 0.93 -24.52
C LYS A 136 -6.30 0.84 -23.00
N VAL A 137 -5.54 1.71 -22.35
CA VAL A 137 -5.48 1.79 -20.89
C VAL A 137 -6.85 2.25 -20.36
N GLY A 138 -7.39 1.53 -19.40
CA GLY A 138 -8.67 1.84 -18.77
C GLY A 138 -8.55 2.89 -17.64
N PRO A 139 -9.68 3.31 -17.07
CA PRO A 139 -9.72 4.26 -15.95
C PRO A 139 -8.96 3.72 -14.73
N GLY A 140 -8.52 4.63 -13.85
CA GLY A 140 -7.77 4.27 -12.64
C GLY A 140 -6.27 4.02 -12.87
N TRP A 141 -5.79 4.12 -14.11
CA TRP A 141 -4.37 4.09 -14.43
C TRP A 141 -3.94 5.42 -15.06
N THR A 142 -3.04 6.14 -14.40
CA THR A 142 -2.60 7.48 -14.79
C THR A 142 -1.12 7.46 -15.18
N PHE A 143 -0.80 8.15 -16.28
CA PHE A 143 0.56 8.38 -16.75
C PHE A 143 1.03 9.77 -16.32
N LEU A 144 2.28 9.85 -15.86
CA LEU A 144 2.80 11.01 -15.15
C LEU A 144 4.13 11.45 -15.75
N THR A 145 4.28 12.76 -15.87
CA THR A 145 5.52 13.46 -16.22
C THR A 145 5.79 14.58 -15.22
N GLY A 146 6.95 15.22 -15.26
CA GLY A 146 7.28 16.28 -14.32
C GLY A 146 8.65 16.91 -14.59
N ASP A 147 9.16 17.64 -13.62
CA ASP A 147 10.53 18.14 -13.67
C ASP A 147 11.53 16.96 -13.66
N PRO A 148 12.58 16.97 -14.50
CA PRO A 148 13.57 15.88 -14.55
C PRO A 148 14.21 15.57 -13.20
N LYS A 149 14.44 16.57 -12.35
CA LYS A 149 15.03 16.37 -11.02
C LYS A 149 14.04 15.69 -10.07
N ASP A 150 12.76 16.06 -10.15
CA ASP A 150 11.69 15.46 -9.36
C ASP A 150 11.46 14.01 -9.77
N ILE A 151 11.49 13.69 -11.06
CA ILE A 151 11.41 12.32 -11.57
C ILE A 151 12.58 11.47 -11.09
N GLU A 152 13.80 12.02 -11.13
CA GLU A 152 14.99 11.31 -10.66
C GLU A 152 14.95 11.07 -9.14
N LEU A 153 14.51 12.07 -8.36
CA LEU A 153 14.30 11.94 -6.92
C LEU A 153 13.31 10.83 -6.62
N LEU A 154 12.16 10.77 -7.31
CA LEU A 154 11.17 9.70 -7.15
C LEU A 154 11.76 8.34 -7.52
N ARG A 155 12.48 8.24 -8.62
CA ARG A 155 13.09 7.00 -9.09
C ARG A 155 14.02 6.42 -8.01
N GLN A 156 14.87 7.25 -7.44
CA GLN A 156 15.79 6.87 -6.37
C GLN A 156 15.05 6.52 -5.08
N SER A 157 14.15 7.37 -4.62
CA SER A 157 13.41 7.17 -3.36
C SER A 157 12.53 5.92 -3.37
N LEU A 158 11.98 5.57 -4.52
CA LEU A 158 11.15 4.37 -4.71
C LEU A 158 11.98 3.10 -4.99
N GLY A 159 13.32 3.22 -5.06
CA GLY A 159 14.22 2.09 -5.27
C GLY A 159 14.18 1.50 -6.69
N PHE A 160 13.98 2.35 -7.69
CA PHE A 160 14.11 1.99 -9.11
C PHE A 160 15.52 2.31 -9.63
N THR A 161 16.53 2.01 -8.85
CA THR A 161 17.95 2.21 -9.17
C THR A 161 18.65 0.89 -9.41
N ASN A 162 19.64 0.90 -10.27
CA ASN A 162 20.54 -0.23 -10.43
C ASN A 162 21.70 -0.10 -9.41
N PRO A 163 22.11 -1.19 -8.74
CA PRO A 163 23.29 -1.16 -7.86
C PRO A 163 24.58 -0.74 -8.57
N ASP A 164 24.72 -1.02 -9.87
CA ASP A 164 25.83 -0.54 -10.69
C ASP A 164 25.51 0.86 -11.22
N PRO A 165 26.27 1.89 -10.83
CA PRO A 165 26.04 3.27 -11.28
C PRO A 165 26.16 3.46 -12.78
N ALA A 166 27.02 2.68 -13.47
CA ALA A 166 27.18 2.78 -14.91
C ALA A 166 25.93 2.26 -15.65
N LEU A 167 25.32 1.19 -15.14
CA LEU A 167 24.05 0.68 -15.66
C LEU A 167 22.88 1.57 -15.26
N ASP A 168 22.91 2.16 -14.07
CA ASP A 168 21.85 3.05 -13.59
C ASP A 168 21.75 4.34 -14.41
N ALA A 169 22.88 4.83 -14.93
CA ALA A 169 22.93 6.00 -15.80
C ALA A 169 22.26 5.76 -17.17
N VAL A 170 22.16 4.50 -17.60
CA VAL A 170 21.59 4.13 -18.91
C VAL A 170 20.08 3.94 -18.79
N LYS A 171 19.29 4.97 -19.11
CA LYS A 171 17.82 4.94 -18.96
C LYS A 171 17.12 3.80 -19.72
N SER A 172 17.73 3.28 -20.80
CA SER A 172 17.21 2.12 -21.55
C SER A 172 17.37 0.79 -20.81
N GLN A 173 18.26 0.73 -19.83
CA GLN A 173 18.50 -0.44 -18.97
C GLN A 173 17.84 -0.31 -17.58
N HIS A 174 16.84 0.58 -17.46
CA HIS A 174 16.12 0.75 -16.20
C HIS A 174 15.49 -0.59 -15.74
N ILE A 175 15.39 -0.71 -14.43
CA ILE A 175 14.83 -1.90 -13.81
C ILE A 175 13.33 -1.98 -14.12
N GLY A 176 12.92 -2.98 -14.88
CA GLY A 176 11.52 -3.25 -15.25
C GLY A 176 10.70 -3.83 -14.09
N MET A 177 10.82 -3.21 -12.93
CA MET A 177 10.11 -3.62 -11.73
C MET A 177 8.80 -2.88 -11.57
N LEU A 178 7.87 -3.50 -10.88
CA LEU A 178 6.71 -2.87 -10.30
C LEU A 178 6.95 -2.66 -8.81
N ARG A 179 6.51 -1.53 -8.28
CA ARG A 179 6.33 -1.31 -6.86
C ARG A 179 4.85 -1.20 -6.57
N TYR A 180 4.40 -1.77 -5.49
CA TYR A 180 3.02 -1.65 -5.06
C TYR A 180 2.94 -1.64 -3.55
N GLY A 181 1.93 -0.97 -3.03
CA GLY A 181 1.76 -0.83 -1.60
C GLY A 181 0.37 -0.44 -1.17
N ASN A 182 0.11 -0.70 0.09
CA ASN A 182 -1.03 -0.21 0.85
C ASN A 182 -0.48 0.84 1.80
N GLU A 183 -0.61 2.12 1.42
CA GLU A 183 0.01 3.21 2.17
C GLU A 183 -0.55 3.31 3.61
N PRO A 184 -1.87 3.20 3.86
CA PRO A 184 -2.40 3.18 5.23
C PRO A 184 -1.78 2.11 6.13
N ARG A 185 -1.40 0.97 5.57
CA ARG A 185 -0.79 -0.14 6.30
C ARG A 185 0.73 -0.10 6.31
N GLN A 186 1.34 0.84 5.57
CA GLN A 186 2.78 0.93 5.35
C GLN A 186 3.39 -0.38 4.81
N TRP A 187 2.63 -1.12 4.01
CA TRP A 187 3.05 -2.36 3.38
C TRP A 187 3.44 -2.11 1.94
N TRP A 188 4.67 -2.45 1.61
CA TRP A 188 5.25 -2.24 0.29
C TRP A 188 5.94 -3.51 -0.20
N ALA A 189 5.78 -3.80 -1.48
CA ALA A 189 6.41 -4.92 -2.16
C ALA A 189 6.69 -4.58 -3.62
N GLY A 190 7.26 -5.53 -4.35
CA GLY A 190 7.48 -5.37 -5.79
C GLY A 190 7.70 -6.70 -6.46
N CYS A 191 7.57 -6.70 -7.79
CA CYS A 191 7.87 -7.85 -8.62
C CYS A 191 8.31 -7.40 -10.02
N PRO A 192 8.91 -8.28 -10.84
CA PRO A 192 9.19 -7.97 -12.23
C PRO A 192 7.92 -7.67 -13.04
N GLY A 193 7.92 -6.57 -13.80
CA GLY A 193 6.78 -6.14 -14.61
C GLY A 193 6.44 -7.09 -15.77
N LEU A 194 7.39 -7.92 -16.19
CA LEU A 194 7.21 -8.97 -17.19
C LEU A 194 6.83 -10.33 -16.59
N ALA A 195 6.67 -10.46 -15.27
CA ALA A 195 6.12 -11.65 -14.67
C ALA A 195 4.70 -11.92 -15.18
N HIS A 196 4.24 -13.17 -15.14
CA HIS A 196 2.90 -13.51 -15.62
C HIS A 196 1.82 -12.66 -14.92
N ALA A 197 0.86 -12.12 -15.66
CA ALA A 197 -0.13 -11.16 -15.11
C ALA A 197 -0.89 -11.72 -13.91
N SER A 198 -1.27 -13.00 -13.93
CA SER A 198 -1.94 -13.65 -12.78
C SER A 198 -1.04 -13.76 -11.55
N TYR A 199 0.28 -13.94 -11.74
CA TYR A 199 1.24 -13.92 -10.64
C TYR A 199 1.34 -12.52 -10.04
N ILE A 200 1.43 -11.48 -10.89
CA ILE A 200 1.44 -10.07 -10.43
C ILE A 200 0.20 -9.78 -9.58
N VAL A 201 -0.99 -10.11 -10.07
CA VAL A 201 -2.26 -9.89 -9.35
C VAL A 201 -2.29 -10.66 -8.02
N LYS A 202 -1.85 -11.92 -8.00
CA LYS A 202 -1.78 -12.73 -6.78
C LYS A 202 -0.79 -12.14 -5.76
N SER A 203 0.41 -11.80 -6.21
CA SER A 203 1.46 -11.20 -5.38
C SER A 203 1.03 -9.83 -4.84
N PHE A 204 0.45 -9.00 -5.69
CA PHE A 204 -0.13 -7.72 -5.34
C PHE A 204 -1.23 -7.88 -4.27
N GLY A 205 -2.25 -8.69 -4.54
CA GLY A 205 -3.38 -8.89 -3.63
C GLY A 205 -2.95 -9.39 -2.25
N TRP A 206 -1.96 -10.30 -2.22
CA TRP A 206 -1.38 -10.78 -0.97
C TRP A 206 -0.64 -9.68 -0.21
N ALA A 207 0.23 -8.92 -0.90
CA ALA A 207 1.06 -7.90 -0.29
C ALA A 207 0.26 -6.69 0.23
N VAL A 208 -0.80 -6.29 -0.48
CA VAL A 208 -1.59 -5.11 -0.09
C VAL A 208 -2.82 -5.46 0.75
N GLY A 209 -3.11 -6.75 0.94
CA GLY A 209 -4.26 -7.22 1.71
C GLY A 209 -5.60 -6.94 1.02
N LEU A 210 -5.65 -7.02 -0.32
CA LEU A 210 -6.93 -7.01 -1.01
C LEU A 210 -7.75 -8.24 -0.60
N PRO A 211 -9.05 -8.10 -0.37
CA PRO A 211 -9.94 -9.24 -0.24
C PRO A 211 -9.75 -10.15 -1.47
N LYS A 212 -9.67 -11.46 -1.25
CA LYS A 212 -9.76 -12.39 -2.39
C LYS A 212 -11.04 -12.03 -3.13
N ALA A 213 -10.96 -11.81 -4.44
CA ALA A 213 -12.13 -11.67 -5.28
C ALA A 213 -13.10 -12.79 -4.88
N GLY A 214 -14.29 -12.43 -4.44
CA GLY A 214 -15.26 -13.39 -3.96
C GLY A 214 -15.39 -14.48 -5.02
N LYS A 215 -15.34 -15.75 -4.62
CA LYS A 215 -15.91 -16.80 -5.45
C LYS A 215 -17.30 -16.31 -5.79
N GLU A 216 -17.54 -16.08 -7.07
CA GLU A 216 -18.89 -15.83 -7.55
C GLU A 216 -19.81 -16.82 -6.85
N ALA A 217 -20.80 -16.28 -6.14
CA ALA A 217 -21.93 -17.05 -5.67
C ALA A 217 -22.63 -17.56 -6.95
N GLY A 218 -22.31 -18.78 -7.33
CA GLY A 218 -22.82 -19.40 -8.50
C GLY A 218 -22.77 -20.91 -8.35
N GLN A 219 -23.73 -21.46 -7.63
CA GLN A 219 -24.57 -22.55 -8.10
C GLN A 219 -25.60 -22.89 -7.04
#